data_f91d4821df116635cd4e42f0f9486e76
#
_entry.id   f91d4821df116635cd4e42f0f9486e76
#
_cell.length_a   1.000
_cell.length_b   1.000
_cell.length_c   1.000
_cell.angle_alpha   90.00
_cell.angle_beta   90.00
_cell.angle_gamma   90.00
#
_symmetry.space_group_name_H-M   'P 1'
#
loop_
_entity.id
_entity.type
_entity.pdbx_description
1 polymer ?
#
loop_
_entity_poly.entity_id
_entity_poly.type
_entity_poly.pdbx_seq_one_letter_code
_entity_poly.pdbx_strand_id
1 'polypeptide(L)'
;MTFNEGARMDSGRVSVGGGGGGGGLGGKFAMGGGAGGLIVLVLALLLGGDPGSLLGGLSGATDPSAQSPGASLEGCETGADANRDVDCRVVFTVGSLDSVWGQELGAQTGTDYIPPEVVLFSGAVNTGCGNATSEVGPFYCPADSTAYFDTSFFQLLVDRFGSSAGPLAQEYVVAHEVGHHIQNQLGDIGRAQTDPRGADSAAVRTELQADCYAGVWAHYADTLPGPDGGPPFLNTLTDTDIQDALSAASSVGDDRIQQSAGGRVNPEGWTHGSSEQRQKWFVTGYRTGQVDACDTYSARELNSPPALR
;
A
#
# COMPACT_ATOMS: atom_id res chain seq x y z
N MET A 1 15.55 -10.77 8.10
CA MET A 1 15.47 -9.57 8.96
C MET A 1 15.98 -8.40 8.12
N THR A 2 15.05 -7.54 7.73
CA THR A 2 15.34 -6.45 6.80
C THR A 2 15.85 -5.20 7.52
N PHE A 3 15.33 -4.88 8.71
CA PHE A 3 15.77 -3.67 9.42
C PHE A 3 17.11 -3.81 10.11
N ASN A 4 17.91 -2.73 9.99
CA ASN A 4 19.11 -2.54 10.78
C ASN A 4 18.71 -2.39 12.25
N GLU A 5 19.16 -3.31 13.12
CA GLU A 5 18.75 -3.37 14.53
C GLU A 5 19.07 -2.08 15.30
N GLY A 6 20.12 -1.35 14.88
CA GLY A 6 20.52 -0.08 15.47
C GLY A 6 19.77 1.15 14.92
N ALA A 7 18.94 1.00 13.88
CA ALA A 7 18.13 2.09 13.39
C ALA A 7 17.13 2.52 14.46
N ARG A 8 16.87 3.83 14.56
CA ARG A 8 15.94 4.40 15.53
C ARG A 8 14.91 5.26 14.83
N MET A 9 13.71 5.26 15.36
CA MET A 9 12.61 6.07 14.85
C MET A 9 11.73 6.56 16.01
N ASP A 10 11.12 7.73 15.83
CA ASP A 10 10.03 8.20 16.67
C ASP A 10 8.72 7.55 16.23
N SER A 11 8.14 6.69 17.06
CA SER A 11 6.87 6.04 16.79
C SER A 11 5.68 7.00 16.70
N GLY A 12 5.82 8.23 17.19
CA GLY A 12 4.80 9.29 17.08
C GLY A 12 4.44 9.68 15.63
N ARG A 13 5.21 9.21 14.64
CA ARG A 13 4.94 9.39 13.21
C ARG A 13 3.73 8.58 12.72
N VAL A 14 3.35 7.52 13.44
CA VAL A 14 2.22 6.65 13.14
C VAL A 14 1.22 6.74 14.29
N SER A 15 -0.06 6.87 13.98
CA SER A 15 -1.13 6.89 14.96
C SER A 15 -1.92 5.59 15.00
N VAL A 16 -2.58 5.30 16.13
CA VAL A 16 -3.47 4.17 16.28
C VAL A 16 -4.90 4.66 16.23
N GLY A 17 -5.64 4.28 15.19
CA GLY A 17 -7.06 4.55 15.04
C GLY A 17 -7.89 3.52 15.79
N GLY A 18 -8.51 3.91 16.91
CA GLY A 18 -9.51 3.10 17.62
C GLY A 18 -10.85 3.80 17.51
N GLY A 19 -11.93 3.06 17.28
CA GLY A 19 -13.28 3.60 17.27
C GLY A 19 -13.65 4.22 18.61
N GLY A 20 -13.48 5.52 18.74
CA GLY A 20 -13.79 6.27 19.95
C GLY A 20 -14.27 7.69 19.61
N GLY A 21 -15.55 7.93 19.78
CA GLY A 21 -16.32 9.05 19.35
C GLY A 21 -15.84 10.43 19.78
N GLY A 22 -16.21 11.42 19.00
CA GLY A 22 -16.10 12.84 19.29
C GLY A 22 -16.70 13.74 18.23
N GLY A 23 -18.01 13.94 18.25
CA GLY A 23 -18.65 15.25 18.06
C GLY A 23 -18.63 15.95 16.71
N GLY A 24 -19.66 15.72 15.89
CA GLY A 24 -20.46 16.80 15.35
C GLY A 24 -19.92 17.67 14.21
N LEU A 25 -20.50 17.48 13.03
CA LEU A 25 -21.22 18.53 12.29
C LEU A 25 -21.69 17.95 10.93
N GLY A 26 -23.00 18.04 10.70
CA GLY A 26 -23.65 17.51 9.51
C GLY A 26 -23.19 18.19 8.22
N GLY A 27 -22.56 17.42 7.35
CA GLY A 27 -22.27 17.79 5.96
C GLY A 27 -22.96 16.78 5.04
N LYS A 28 -23.72 17.27 4.08
CA LYS A 28 -24.36 16.46 3.05
C LYS A 28 -23.29 15.87 2.15
N PHE A 29 -23.16 14.53 2.14
CA PHE A 29 -22.17 13.84 1.34
C PHE A 29 -22.61 13.72 -0.12
N ALA A 30 -21.81 14.26 -1.04
CA ALA A 30 -21.85 13.90 -2.44
C ALA A 30 -21.02 12.61 -2.60
N MET A 31 -21.62 11.57 -3.15
CA MET A 31 -20.91 10.32 -3.50
C MET A 31 -19.93 10.63 -4.65
N GLY A 32 -18.67 10.85 -4.32
CA GLY A 32 -17.55 10.86 -5.26
C GLY A 32 -16.77 9.54 -5.07
N GLY A 33 -16.88 8.63 -6.04
CA GLY A 33 -16.09 7.39 -6.05
C GLY A 33 -14.60 7.73 -6.18
N GLY A 34 -13.84 7.63 -5.09
CA GLY A 34 -12.38 7.77 -5.10
C GLY A 34 -11.68 6.41 -5.30
N ALA A 35 -10.40 6.45 -5.70
CA ALA A 35 -9.58 5.27 -5.97
C ALA A 35 -9.50 4.26 -4.81
N GLY A 36 -9.71 4.70 -3.56
CA GLY A 36 -9.79 3.83 -2.36
C GLY A 36 -10.97 2.84 -2.36
N GLY A 37 -11.97 3.03 -3.23
CA GLY A 37 -13.11 2.10 -3.36
C GLY A 37 -12.83 0.82 -4.16
N LEU A 38 -11.67 0.72 -4.83
CA LEU A 38 -11.39 -0.38 -5.75
C LEU A 38 -10.92 -1.65 -5.05
N ILE A 39 -10.14 -1.54 -3.97
CA ILE A 39 -9.71 -2.71 -3.18
C ILE A 39 -10.90 -3.37 -2.49
N VAL A 40 -11.85 -2.59 -1.99
CA VAL A 40 -13.11 -3.09 -1.39
C VAL A 40 -13.89 -3.97 -2.37
N LEU A 41 -13.92 -3.60 -3.66
CA LEU A 41 -14.68 -4.33 -4.66
C LEU A 41 -14.08 -5.73 -4.94
N VAL A 42 -12.77 -5.84 -4.94
CA VAL A 42 -12.06 -7.10 -5.22
C VAL A 42 -12.20 -8.09 -4.07
N LEU A 43 -12.06 -7.65 -2.83
CA LEU A 43 -12.27 -8.49 -1.65
C LEU A 43 -13.73 -8.96 -1.53
N ALA A 44 -14.69 -8.10 -1.84
CA ALA A 44 -16.11 -8.47 -1.86
C ALA A 44 -16.42 -9.57 -2.88
N LEU A 45 -15.82 -9.50 -4.08
CA LEU A 45 -15.95 -10.54 -5.11
C LEU A 45 -15.31 -11.87 -4.71
N LEU A 46 -14.18 -11.83 -3.96
CA LEU A 46 -13.47 -13.03 -3.48
C LEU A 46 -14.20 -13.75 -2.36
N LEU A 47 -14.96 -13.03 -1.53
CA LEU A 47 -15.75 -13.59 -0.45
C LEU A 47 -17.11 -14.11 -0.92
N GLY A 48 -17.40 -14.03 -2.23
CA GLY A 48 -18.69 -14.46 -2.81
C GLY A 48 -19.85 -13.54 -2.46
N GLY A 49 -19.55 -12.32 -2.02
CA GLY A 49 -20.53 -11.28 -1.69
C GLY A 49 -20.93 -10.47 -2.93
N ASP A 50 -22.21 -10.16 -3.04
CA ASP A 50 -22.71 -9.16 -3.99
C ASP A 50 -22.24 -7.77 -3.53
N PRO A 51 -21.53 -6.99 -4.36
CA PRO A 51 -21.10 -5.63 -4.02
C PRO A 51 -22.23 -4.71 -3.54
N GLY A 52 -23.46 -4.95 -4.00
CA GLY A 52 -24.65 -4.22 -3.57
C GLY A 52 -25.09 -4.54 -2.15
N SER A 53 -24.85 -5.77 -1.68
CA SER A 53 -25.21 -6.20 -0.33
C SER A 53 -24.22 -5.71 0.73
N LEU A 54 -22.96 -5.54 0.36
CA LEU A 54 -21.93 -4.99 1.23
C LEU A 54 -22.18 -3.50 1.51
N LEU A 55 -22.55 -2.73 0.49
CA LEU A 55 -22.92 -1.32 0.65
C LEU A 55 -24.20 -1.14 1.51
N GLY A 56 -25.13 -2.11 1.45
CA GLY A 56 -26.36 -2.11 2.26
C GLY A 56 -26.17 -2.59 3.69
N GLY A 57 -25.18 -3.44 3.95
CA GLY A 57 -24.87 -3.99 5.28
C GLY A 57 -24.14 -3.03 6.22
N LEU A 58 -23.51 -1.99 5.70
CA LEU A 58 -22.78 -0.97 6.47
C LEU A 58 -23.68 -0.04 7.29
N SER A 59 -25.01 -0.14 7.14
CA SER A 59 -25.97 0.71 7.88
C SER A 59 -26.56 0.09 9.16
N GLY A 60 -26.12 -1.10 9.60
CA GLY A 60 -26.80 -1.74 10.70
C GLY A 60 -26.12 -2.93 11.34
N ALA A 61 -24.94 -2.78 11.93
CA ALA A 61 -24.48 -3.71 12.97
C ALA A 61 -23.39 -3.06 13.82
N THR A 62 -23.77 -2.36 14.86
CA THR A 62 -22.91 -2.04 15.98
C THR A 62 -23.13 -3.10 17.06
N ASP A 63 -22.31 -4.14 17.08
CA ASP A 63 -22.15 -4.97 18.27
C ASP A 63 -20.80 -4.62 18.92
N PRO A 64 -20.78 -4.00 20.13
CA PRO A 64 -19.57 -3.41 20.70
C PRO A 64 -18.65 -4.42 21.41
N SER A 65 -18.79 -5.73 21.23
CA SER A 65 -18.20 -6.70 22.16
C SER A 65 -17.09 -7.59 21.61
N ALA A 66 -16.56 -7.35 20.41
CA ALA A 66 -15.36 -8.03 19.91
C ALA A 66 -14.24 -7.01 19.68
N GLN A 67 -13.65 -6.52 20.77
CA GLN A 67 -12.38 -5.79 20.67
C GLN A 67 -11.27 -6.80 20.39
N SER A 68 -10.81 -6.87 19.15
CA SER A 68 -9.48 -7.37 18.86
C SER A 68 -8.45 -6.50 19.62
N PRO A 69 -7.33 -7.05 20.10
CA PRO A 69 -6.29 -6.23 20.69
C PRO A 69 -5.95 -5.12 19.70
N GLY A 70 -6.14 -3.87 20.09
CA GLY A 70 -5.80 -2.74 19.24
C GLY A 70 -4.30 -2.75 18.92
N ALA A 71 -3.93 -2.23 17.76
CA ALA A 71 -2.54 -2.00 17.42
C ALA A 71 -1.85 -1.22 18.55
N SER A 72 -0.63 -1.60 18.89
CA SER A 72 0.16 -0.94 19.93
C SER A 72 1.49 -0.52 19.37
N LEU A 73 1.86 0.74 19.57
CA LEU A 73 3.16 1.29 19.19
C LEU A 73 4.14 1.34 20.36
N GLU A 74 3.74 0.83 21.54
CA GLU A 74 4.63 0.73 22.68
C GLU A 74 5.80 -0.20 22.36
N GLY A 75 7.03 0.31 22.53
CA GLY A 75 8.25 -0.47 22.29
C GLY A 75 8.71 -0.52 20.83
N CYS A 76 8.15 0.27 19.92
CA CYS A 76 8.61 0.43 18.54
C CYS A 76 9.73 1.48 18.44
N GLU A 77 10.86 1.28 19.12
CA GLU A 77 11.93 2.27 19.20
C GLU A 77 13.13 1.95 18.31
N THR A 78 13.31 0.67 17.97
CA THR A 78 14.49 0.17 17.27
C THR A 78 14.17 -0.73 16.10
N GLY A 79 15.07 -0.85 15.13
CA GLY A 79 14.93 -1.80 14.04
C GLY A 79 14.87 -3.26 14.53
N ALA A 80 15.41 -3.57 15.71
CA ALA A 80 15.23 -4.87 16.33
C ALA A 80 13.76 -5.14 16.70
N ASP A 81 13.02 -4.12 17.09
CA ASP A 81 11.58 -4.21 17.37
C ASP A 81 10.81 -4.44 16.07
N ALA A 82 11.13 -3.69 15.03
CA ALA A 82 10.54 -3.85 13.69
C ALA A 82 10.78 -5.25 13.08
N ASN A 83 11.89 -5.88 13.40
CA ASN A 83 12.18 -7.24 12.96
C ASN A 83 11.32 -8.31 13.67
N ARG A 84 10.75 -8.01 14.85
CA ARG A 84 9.98 -8.94 15.68
C ARG A 84 8.48 -8.72 15.65
N ASP A 85 8.07 -7.46 15.50
CA ASP A 85 6.69 -7.04 15.61
C ASP A 85 6.20 -6.40 14.31
N VAL A 86 5.00 -6.76 13.87
CA VAL A 86 4.46 -6.32 12.59
C VAL A 86 4.00 -4.85 12.62
N ASP A 87 3.47 -4.37 13.76
CA ASP A 87 3.06 -2.98 13.91
C ASP A 87 4.31 -2.08 13.88
N CYS A 88 5.36 -2.49 14.61
CA CYS A 88 6.66 -1.81 14.57
C CYS A 88 7.29 -1.85 13.17
N ARG A 89 7.08 -2.94 12.42
CA ARG A 89 7.55 -3.03 11.03
C ARG A 89 6.91 -1.97 10.16
N VAL A 90 5.60 -1.76 10.26
CA VAL A 90 4.91 -0.67 9.54
C VAL A 90 5.51 0.69 9.91
N VAL A 91 5.70 0.96 11.22
CA VAL A 91 6.31 2.22 11.71
C VAL A 91 7.68 2.46 11.06
N PHE A 92 8.55 1.45 11.10
CA PHE A 92 9.92 1.59 10.57
C PHE A 92 9.95 1.66 9.04
N THR A 93 9.03 0.97 8.35
CA THR A 93 8.88 1.11 6.89
C THR A 93 8.47 2.52 6.52
N VAL A 94 7.52 3.12 7.25
CA VAL A 94 7.12 4.52 7.04
C VAL A 94 8.29 5.47 7.25
N GLY A 95 9.10 5.29 8.29
CA GLY A 95 10.29 6.09 8.52
C GLY A 95 11.32 5.98 7.40
N SER A 96 11.53 4.77 6.88
CA SER A 96 12.38 4.53 5.72
C SER A 96 11.85 5.22 4.47
N LEU A 97 10.53 5.15 4.23
CA LEU A 97 9.86 5.82 3.11
C LEU A 97 9.99 7.35 3.21
N ASP A 98 9.76 7.92 4.40
CA ASP A 98 9.93 9.35 4.63
C ASP A 98 11.38 9.80 4.39
N SER A 99 12.37 8.98 4.77
CA SER A 99 13.79 9.26 4.53
C SER A 99 14.14 9.23 3.04
N VAL A 100 13.64 8.23 2.30
CA VAL A 100 13.90 8.11 0.87
C VAL A 100 13.19 9.20 0.09
N TRP A 101 11.88 9.34 0.26
CA TRP A 101 11.08 10.30 -0.51
C TRP A 101 11.40 11.76 -0.16
N GLY A 102 11.77 12.03 1.10
CA GLY A 102 12.25 13.34 1.52
C GLY A 102 13.51 13.81 0.78
N GLN A 103 14.34 12.86 0.32
CA GLN A 103 15.55 13.16 -0.45
C GLN A 103 15.30 13.09 -1.96
N GLU A 104 14.59 12.08 -2.42
CA GLU A 104 14.53 11.73 -3.84
C GLU A 104 13.39 12.44 -4.60
N LEU A 105 12.23 12.67 -3.98
CA LEU A 105 11.10 13.25 -4.71
C LEU A 105 11.43 14.65 -5.24
N GLY A 106 11.91 15.53 -4.37
CA GLY A 106 12.30 16.88 -4.75
C GLY A 106 13.45 16.90 -5.73
N ALA A 107 14.46 16.05 -5.53
CA ALA A 107 15.64 15.97 -6.40
C ALA A 107 15.28 15.51 -7.82
N GLN A 108 14.32 14.60 -7.97
CA GLN A 108 13.97 14.00 -9.26
C GLN A 108 12.81 14.70 -9.97
N THR A 109 11.88 15.33 -9.25
CA THR A 109 10.65 15.89 -9.82
C THR A 109 10.49 17.41 -9.62
N GLY A 110 11.23 17.98 -8.68
CA GLY A 110 11.04 19.36 -8.25
C GLY A 110 9.85 19.56 -7.31
N THR A 111 9.17 18.49 -6.90
CA THR A 111 8.04 18.55 -5.96
C THR A 111 8.52 18.20 -4.55
N ASP A 112 8.33 19.07 -3.59
CA ASP A 112 8.70 18.82 -2.21
C ASP A 112 7.86 17.67 -1.63
N TYR A 113 8.52 16.72 -0.95
CA TYR A 113 7.83 15.64 -0.26
C TYR A 113 7.15 16.14 1.02
N ILE A 114 5.88 15.90 1.13
CA ILE A 114 5.09 16.10 2.35
C ILE A 114 4.66 14.71 2.82
N PRO A 115 5.07 14.25 4.01
CA PRO A 115 4.70 12.91 4.48
C PRO A 115 3.18 12.71 4.60
N PRO A 116 2.64 11.52 4.25
CA PRO A 116 1.23 11.21 4.51
C PRO A 116 0.99 11.03 6.01
N GLU A 117 -0.23 11.22 6.47
CA GLU A 117 -0.62 10.65 7.76
C GLU A 117 -0.65 9.11 7.66
N VAL A 118 -0.35 8.42 8.77
CA VAL A 118 -0.39 6.96 8.82
C VAL A 118 -1.16 6.49 10.05
N VAL A 119 -2.12 5.62 9.82
CA VAL A 119 -3.01 5.09 10.86
C VAL A 119 -2.99 3.56 10.84
N LEU A 120 -2.60 2.96 11.98
CA LEU A 120 -2.88 1.56 12.23
C LEU A 120 -4.27 1.43 12.82
N PHE A 121 -5.09 0.51 12.31
CA PHE A 121 -6.44 0.29 12.83
C PHE A 121 -6.73 -1.21 12.98
N SER A 122 -7.77 -1.53 13.70
CA SER A 122 -8.29 -2.89 13.83
C SER A 122 -9.80 -2.87 13.79
N GLY A 123 -10.38 -3.74 12.98
CA GLY A 123 -11.83 -3.88 12.83
C GLY A 123 -12.44 -2.85 11.89
N ALA A 124 -12.57 -1.59 12.31
CA ALA A 124 -13.17 -0.53 11.48
C ALA A 124 -12.55 0.84 11.77
N VAL A 125 -12.49 1.68 10.74
CA VAL A 125 -11.97 3.05 10.81
C VAL A 125 -12.81 4.00 9.95
N ASN A 126 -12.98 5.24 10.44
CA ASN A 126 -13.60 6.34 9.68
C ASN A 126 -12.51 7.15 9.01
N THR A 127 -12.65 7.42 7.71
CA THR A 127 -11.66 8.12 6.90
C THR A 127 -12.32 9.22 6.08
N GLY A 128 -11.51 10.09 5.49
CA GLY A 128 -11.98 11.08 4.52
C GLY A 128 -12.63 10.46 3.27
N CYS A 129 -12.32 9.19 2.97
CA CYS A 129 -12.89 8.43 1.85
C CYS A 129 -14.14 7.61 2.23
N GLY A 130 -14.57 7.64 3.49
CA GLY A 130 -15.67 6.88 4.03
C GLY A 130 -15.24 5.89 5.11
N ASN A 131 -16.17 5.03 5.54
CA ASN A 131 -15.88 3.99 6.53
C ASN A 131 -15.18 2.81 5.86
N ALA A 132 -14.14 2.28 6.51
CA ALA A 132 -13.45 1.08 6.08
C ALA A 132 -13.41 0.05 7.21
N THR A 133 -13.34 -1.23 6.83
CA THR A 133 -13.18 -2.36 7.76
C THR A 133 -11.91 -3.13 7.41
N SER A 134 -11.45 -4.02 8.29
CA SER A 134 -10.30 -4.90 8.04
C SER A 134 -10.39 -5.70 6.74
N GLU A 135 -11.61 -5.92 6.23
CA GLU A 135 -11.84 -6.62 4.95
C GLU A 135 -11.37 -5.84 3.72
N VAL A 136 -11.20 -4.53 3.86
CA VAL A 136 -10.70 -3.67 2.77
C VAL A 136 -9.21 -3.92 2.50
N GLY A 137 -8.47 -4.37 3.50
CA GLY A 137 -7.01 -4.40 3.50
C GLY A 137 -6.40 -3.01 3.71
N PRO A 138 -5.07 -2.87 3.56
CA PRO A 138 -4.39 -1.59 3.52
C PRO A 138 -4.88 -0.72 2.38
N PHE A 139 -4.90 0.59 2.59
CA PHE A 139 -5.29 1.54 1.53
C PHE A 139 -4.80 2.95 1.82
N TYR A 140 -4.62 3.72 0.76
CA TYR A 140 -4.40 5.16 0.83
C TYR A 140 -5.70 5.92 0.53
N CYS A 141 -6.03 6.91 1.35
CA CYS A 141 -7.14 7.81 1.13
C CYS A 141 -6.65 9.19 0.66
N PRO A 142 -6.88 9.58 -0.60
CA PRO A 142 -6.43 10.88 -1.10
C PRO A 142 -7.19 12.07 -0.51
N ALA A 143 -8.40 11.86 0.03
CA ALA A 143 -9.22 12.93 0.57
C ALA A 143 -8.69 13.49 1.91
N ASP A 144 -7.98 12.67 2.68
CA ASP A 144 -7.34 13.08 3.94
C ASP A 144 -5.82 12.88 3.93
N SER A 145 -5.26 12.46 2.79
CA SER A 145 -3.82 12.20 2.59
C SER A 145 -3.26 11.19 3.60
N THR A 146 -4.02 10.16 3.95
CA THR A 146 -3.70 9.19 4.99
C THR A 146 -3.59 7.78 4.42
N ALA A 147 -2.55 7.05 4.83
CA ALA A 147 -2.42 5.62 4.58
C ALA A 147 -2.90 4.83 5.81
N TYR A 148 -3.78 3.86 5.59
CA TYR A 148 -4.44 3.07 6.62
C TYR A 148 -4.01 1.61 6.54
N PHE A 149 -3.63 1.01 7.68
CA PHE A 149 -3.16 -0.36 7.75
C PHE A 149 -3.87 -1.12 8.86
N ASP A 150 -4.53 -2.23 8.51
CA ASP A 150 -4.85 -3.29 9.46
C ASP A 150 -3.79 -4.39 9.29
N THR A 151 -2.91 -4.54 10.28
CA THR A 151 -1.76 -5.44 10.20
C THR A 151 -2.15 -6.92 10.17
N SER A 152 -3.40 -7.27 10.50
CA SER A 152 -3.93 -8.62 10.32
C SER A 152 -4.01 -9.03 8.84
N PHE A 153 -4.02 -8.05 7.92
CA PHE A 153 -3.99 -8.29 6.49
C PHE A 153 -2.73 -9.02 6.02
N PHE A 154 -1.59 -8.82 6.67
CA PHE A 154 -0.35 -9.48 6.27
C PHE A 154 -0.42 -11.00 6.45
N GLN A 155 -1.10 -11.48 7.50
CA GLN A 155 -1.34 -12.91 7.64
C GLN A 155 -2.35 -13.42 6.59
N LEU A 156 -3.39 -12.64 6.30
CA LEU A 156 -4.35 -12.95 5.24
C LEU A 156 -3.67 -13.06 3.87
N LEU A 157 -2.70 -12.17 3.59
CA LEU A 157 -1.93 -12.16 2.35
C LEU A 157 -1.18 -13.48 2.14
N VAL A 158 -0.62 -14.04 3.22
CA VAL A 158 0.05 -15.35 3.20
C VAL A 158 -0.98 -16.47 3.04
N ASP A 159 -1.99 -16.52 3.89
CA ASP A 159 -2.89 -17.66 4.03
C ASP A 159 -3.84 -17.82 2.84
N ARG A 160 -4.33 -16.71 2.29
CA ARG A 160 -5.32 -16.70 1.22
C ARG A 160 -4.76 -16.43 -0.17
N PHE A 161 -3.77 -15.55 -0.26
CA PHE A 161 -3.23 -15.13 -1.54
C PHE A 161 -1.89 -15.80 -1.86
N GLY A 162 -1.33 -16.56 -0.90
CA GLY A 162 -0.10 -17.34 -1.09
C GLY A 162 1.13 -16.46 -1.31
N SER A 163 1.16 -15.29 -0.68
CA SER A 163 2.36 -14.45 -0.60
C SER A 163 3.42 -15.11 0.26
N SER A 164 4.68 -14.71 0.07
CA SER A 164 5.72 -14.96 1.05
C SER A 164 5.35 -14.33 2.40
N ALA A 165 5.77 -14.97 3.49
CA ALA A 165 5.71 -14.43 4.85
C ALA A 165 6.94 -13.57 5.20
N GLY A 166 7.85 -13.37 4.25
CA GLY A 166 9.09 -12.60 4.46
C GLY A 166 8.81 -11.12 4.78
N PRO A 167 9.72 -10.48 5.52
CA PRO A 167 9.50 -9.09 5.96
C PRO A 167 9.30 -8.12 4.79
N LEU A 168 10.09 -8.22 3.72
CA LEU A 168 9.98 -7.28 2.59
C LEU A 168 8.66 -7.44 1.81
N ALA A 169 7.95 -8.57 1.94
CA ALA A 169 6.60 -8.72 1.41
C ALA A 169 5.61 -7.77 2.10
N GLN A 170 5.74 -7.59 3.42
CA GLN A 170 4.90 -6.68 4.21
C GLN A 170 5.31 -5.22 3.98
N GLU A 171 6.60 -4.96 3.95
CA GLU A 171 7.17 -3.64 3.71
C GLU A 171 6.81 -3.12 2.31
N TYR A 172 6.77 -3.99 1.29
CA TYR A 172 6.29 -3.66 -0.05
C TYR A 172 4.84 -3.15 -0.03
N VAL A 173 3.94 -3.77 0.73
CA VAL A 173 2.54 -3.30 0.82
C VAL A 173 2.50 -1.88 1.38
N VAL A 174 3.26 -1.60 2.44
CA VAL A 174 3.34 -0.24 3.01
C VAL A 174 3.90 0.75 1.98
N ALA A 175 4.94 0.35 1.25
CA ALA A 175 5.56 1.19 0.22
C ALA A 175 4.61 1.45 -0.96
N HIS A 176 3.76 0.48 -1.33
CA HIS A 176 2.75 0.63 -2.37
C HIS A 176 1.69 1.68 -1.98
N GLU A 177 1.18 1.65 -0.74
CA GLU A 177 0.20 2.65 -0.28
C GLU A 177 0.81 4.05 -0.20
N VAL A 178 2.07 4.17 0.21
CA VAL A 178 2.80 5.45 0.12
C VAL A 178 3.07 5.83 -1.34
N GLY A 179 3.22 4.87 -2.25
CA GLY A 179 3.28 5.10 -3.69
C GLY A 179 2.04 5.84 -4.21
N HIS A 180 0.85 5.49 -3.72
CA HIS A 180 -0.39 6.23 -4.02
C HIS A 180 -0.35 7.66 -3.45
N HIS A 181 0.29 7.87 -2.30
CA HIS A 181 0.51 9.20 -1.78
C HIS A 181 1.42 10.04 -2.69
N ILE A 182 2.51 9.45 -3.20
CA ILE A 182 3.38 10.11 -4.18
C ILE A 182 2.59 10.50 -5.43
N GLN A 183 1.74 9.61 -5.95
CA GLN A 183 0.82 9.91 -7.06
C GLN A 183 -0.12 11.08 -6.75
N ASN A 184 -0.61 11.17 -5.51
CA ASN A 184 -1.46 12.28 -5.10
C ASN A 184 -0.70 13.61 -5.13
N GLN A 185 0.54 13.63 -4.64
CA GLN A 185 1.40 14.83 -4.67
C GLN A 185 1.79 15.24 -6.09
N LEU A 186 2.02 14.27 -6.98
CA LEU A 186 2.35 14.52 -8.38
C LEU A 186 1.10 14.81 -9.26
N GLY A 187 -0.12 14.63 -8.70
CA GLY A 187 -1.38 14.91 -9.40
C GLY A 187 -1.88 13.77 -10.29
N ASP A 188 -1.30 12.59 -10.19
CA ASP A 188 -1.65 11.42 -11.02
C ASP A 188 -2.80 10.58 -10.47
N ILE A 189 -3.01 10.54 -9.14
CA ILE A 189 -3.96 9.60 -8.49
C ILE A 189 -5.39 9.67 -9.05
N GLY A 190 -5.85 10.85 -9.45
CA GLY A 190 -7.18 11.06 -10.01
C GLY A 190 -7.38 10.46 -11.40
N ARG A 191 -6.31 10.09 -12.10
CA ARG A 191 -6.37 9.52 -13.45
C ARG A 191 -7.04 8.14 -13.48
N ALA A 192 -6.92 7.36 -12.40
CA ALA A 192 -7.55 6.05 -12.28
C ALA A 192 -9.05 6.05 -12.58
N GLN A 193 -9.73 7.16 -12.27
CA GLN A 193 -11.18 7.29 -12.46
C GLN A 193 -11.59 7.54 -13.91
N THR A 194 -10.68 7.95 -14.78
CA THR A 194 -10.98 8.27 -16.18
C THR A 194 -11.22 7.02 -17.04
N ASP A 195 -10.59 5.91 -16.65
CA ASP A 195 -10.74 4.58 -17.26
C ASP A 195 -10.54 3.52 -16.17
N PRO A 196 -11.63 3.12 -15.48
CA PRO A 196 -11.52 2.40 -14.20
C PRO A 196 -11.31 0.88 -14.34
N ARG A 197 -11.38 0.29 -15.52
CA ARG A 197 -11.29 -1.18 -15.71
C ARG A 197 -10.70 -1.55 -17.07
N GLY A 198 -9.95 -2.66 -17.07
CA GLY A 198 -9.35 -3.24 -18.27
C GLY A 198 -7.84 -3.42 -18.11
N ALA A 199 -7.26 -4.34 -18.86
CA ALA A 199 -5.85 -4.71 -18.74
C ALA A 199 -4.86 -3.55 -18.93
N ASP A 200 -5.23 -2.53 -19.69
CA ASP A 200 -4.43 -1.34 -19.99
C ASP A 200 -5.11 -0.05 -19.49
N SER A 201 -6.11 -0.19 -18.61
CA SER A 201 -6.90 0.93 -18.08
C SER A 201 -6.05 1.92 -17.27
N ALA A 202 -6.57 3.13 -17.09
CA ALA A 202 -5.93 4.13 -16.23
C ALA A 202 -5.85 3.65 -14.77
N ALA A 203 -6.82 2.87 -14.29
CA ALA A 203 -6.75 2.26 -12.97
C ALA A 203 -5.55 1.30 -12.86
N VAL A 204 -5.40 0.34 -13.79
CA VAL A 204 -4.24 -0.55 -13.83
C VAL A 204 -2.93 0.23 -13.92
N ARG A 205 -2.85 1.28 -14.73
CA ARG A 205 -1.65 2.13 -14.83
C ARG A 205 -1.32 2.82 -13.51
N THR A 206 -2.33 3.26 -12.77
CA THR A 206 -2.15 3.86 -11.43
C THR A 206 -1.54 2.85 -10.46
N GLU A 207 -2.07 1.63 -10.43
CA GLU A 207 -1.56 0.56 -9.56
C GLU A 207 -0.11 0.17 -9.88
N LEU A 208 0.18 -0.01 -11.16
CA LEU A 208 1.54 -0.37 -11.61
C LEU A 208 2.55 0.75 -11.37
N GLN A 209 2.12 2.01 -11.39
CA GLN A 209 2.96 3.14 -11.02
C GLN A 209 3.27 3.13 -9.51
N ALA A 210 2.29 2.80 -8.66
CA ALA A 210 2.51 2.64 -7.22
C ALA A 210 3.47 1.47 -6.91
N ASP A 211 3.35 0.34 -7.63
CA ASP A 211 4.32 -0.76 -7.57
C ASP A 211 5.74 -0.30 -7.94
N CYS A 212 5.86 0.52 -8.98
CA CYS A 212 7.14 1.07 -9.42
C CYS A 212 7.72 2.01 -8.35
N TYR A 213 6.93 2.86 -7.73
CA TYR A 213 7.37 3.73 -6.63
C TYR A 213 7.79 2.93 -5.39
N ALA A 214 7.12 1.82 -5.08
CA ALA A 214 7.59 0.88 -4.06
C ALA A 214 8.97 0.30 -4.42
N GLY A 215 9.19 0.03 -5.71
CA GLY A 215 10.50 -0.38 -6.23
C GLY A 215 11.55 0.73 -6.11
N VAL A 216 11.22 1.99 -6.42
CA VAL A 216 12.13 3.14 -6.23
C VAL A 216 12.52 3.27 -4.76
N TRP A 217 11.57 3.16 -3.83
CA TRP A 217 11.91 3.12 -2.41
C TRP A 217 12.89 2.01 -2.08
N ALA A 218 12.62 0.77 -2.52
CA ALA A 218 13.49 -0.38 -2.23
C ALA A 218 14.90 -0.23 -2.81
N HIS A 219 15.07 0.53 -3.91
CA HIS A 219 16.39 0.85 -4.48
C HIS A 219 17.28 1.63 -3.50
N TYR A 220 16.69 2.51 -2.72
CA TYR A 220 17.41 3.43 -1.82
C TYR A 220 17.36 3.02 -0.36
N ALA A 221 16.43 2.19 0.05
CA ALA A 221 16.10 1.92 1.45
C ALA A 221 17.24 1.32 2.27
N ASP A 222 18.18 0.61 1.64
CA ASP A 222 19.34 0.00 2.26
C ASP A 222 20.65 0.82 2.07
N THR A 223 20.58 1.94 1.38
CA THR A 223 21.76 2.76 1.05
C THR A 223 21.66 4.19 1.56
N LEU A 224 20.50 4.81 1.53
CA LEU A 224 20.33 6.17 2.03
C LEU A 224 20.39 6.20 3.57
N PRO A 225 21.12 7.17 4.13
CA PRO A 225 21.19 7.32 5.57
C PRO A 225 19.81 7.61 6.16
N GLY A 226 19.58 7.07 7.35
CA GLY A 226 18.40 7.41 8.14
C GLY A 226 18.42 8.88 8.63
N PRO A 227 17.41 9.28 9.42
CA PRO A 227 17.35 10.60 10.02
C PRO A 227 18.64 10.94 10.75
N ASP A 228 19.02 12.21 10.77
CA ASP A 228 20.22 12.74 11.45
C ASP A 228 21.55 12.10 10.99
N GLY A 229 21.60 11.51 9.80
CA GLY A 229 22.79 10.86 9.26
C GLY A 229 23.10 9.51 9.92
N GLY A 230 22.12 8.91 10.58
CA GLY A 230 22.22 7.54 11.12
C GLY A 230 22.36 6.48 10.02
N PRO A 231 22.52 5.20 10.40
CA PRO A 231 22.62 4.12 9.44
C PRO A 231 21.30 4.03 8.63
N PRO A 232 21.34 3.44 7.40
CA PRO A 232 20.13 3.14 6.66
C PRO A 232 19.14 2.35 7.51
N PHE A 233 17.85 2.54 7.26
CA PHE A 233 16.82 1.79 7.99
C PHE A 233 16.91 0.30 7.72
N LEU A 234 17.20 -0.09 6.49
CA LEU A 234 17.32 -1.48 6.09
C LEU A 234 18.78 -1.92 6.02
N ASN A 235 19.01 -3.19 6.33
CA ASN A 235 20.23 -3.88 5.94
C ASN A 235 20.24 -4.06 4.42
N THR A 236 21.43 -4.34 3.85
CA THR A 236 21.53 -4.63 2.40
C THR A 236 20.53 -5.70 2.01
N LEU A 237 19.66 -5.34 1.07
CA LEU A 237 18.62 -6.21 0.57
C LEU A 237 19.22 -7.36 -0.23
N THR A 238 18.79 -8.58 0.08
CA THR A 238 19.21 -9.79 -0.60
C THR A 238 18.25 -10.17 -1.73
N ASP A 239 18.67 -11.07 -2.63
CA ASP A 239 17.78 -11.63 -3.64
C ASP A 239 16.52 -12.27 -3.03
N THR A 240 16.64 -12.85 -1.83
CA THR A 240 15.51 -13.44 -1.11
C THR A 240 14.51 -12.36 -0.67
N ASP A 241 15.00 -11.24 -0.14
CA ASP A 241 14.12 -10.13 0.24
C ASP A 241 13.38 -9.58 -0.98
N ILE A 242 14.08 -9.41 -2.11
CA ILE A 242 13.43 -8.97 -3.36
C ILE A 242 12.38 -9.99 -3.84
N GLN A 243 12.65 -11.30 -3.72
CA GLN A 243 11.66 -12.34 -4.04
C GLN A 243 10.43 -12.27 -3.13
N ASP A 244 10.59 -11.88 -1.87
CA ASP A 244 9.47 -11.67 -0.94
C ASP A 244 8.56 -10.53 -1.43
N ALA A 245 9.12 -9.39 -1.81
CA ALA A 245 8.36 -8.27 -2.38
C ALA A 245 7.65 -8.67 -3.69
N LEU A 246 8.35 -9.37 -4.59
CA LEU A 246 7.77 -9.87 -5.83
C LEU A 246 6.65 -10.89 -5.60
N SER A 247 6.76 -11.70 -4.55
CA SER A 247 5.72 -12.63 -4.13
C SER A 247 4.47 -11.88 -3.69
N ALA A 248 4.61 -10.82 -2.88
CA ALA A 248 3.49 -9.99 -2.46
C ALA A 248 2.83 -9.29 -3.66
N ALA A 249 3.60 -8.63 -4.52
CA ALA A 249 3.11 -7.99 -5.74
C ALA A 249 2.31 -8.97 -6.63
N SER A 250 2.86 -10.18 -6.83
CA SER A 250 2.21 -11.24 -7.62
C SER A 250 0.93 -11.74 -6.98
N SER A 251 0.89 -11.87 -5.65
CA SER A 251 -0.22 -12.48 -4.93
C SER A 251 -1.53 -11.70 -5.06
N VAL A 252 -1.44 -10.40 -5.26
CA VAL A 252 -2.58 -9.48 -5.40
C VAL A 252 -2.82 -9.03 -6.85
N GLY A 253 -2.25 -9.73 -7.84
CA GLY A 253 -2.59 -9.54 -9.26
C GLY A 253 -3.99 -10.04 -9.59
N ASP A 254 -4.74 -9.31 -10.42
CA ASP A 254 -6.12 -9.63 -10.78
C ASP A 254 -6.27 -11.01 -11.41
N ASP A 255 -5.30 -11.46 -12.20
CA ASP A 255 -5.28 -12.79 -12.80
C ASP A 255 -5.25 -13.90 -11.74
N ARG A 256 -4.41 -13.74 -10.73
CA ARG A 256 -4.28 -14.70 -9.62
C ARG A 256 -5.48 -14.68 -8.70
N ILE A 257 -6.00 -13.50 -8.40
CA ILE A 257 -7.21 -13.31 -7.61
C ILE A 257 -8.40 -14.01 -8.29
N GLN A 258 -8.61 -13.77 -9.60
CA GLN A 258 -9.69 -14.39 -10.35
C GLN A 258 -9.56 -15.92 -10.44
N GLN A 259 -8.34 -16.44 -10.61
CA GLN A 259 -8.08 -17.89 -10.59
C GLN A 259 -8.39 -18.50 -9.22
N SER A 260 -7.95 -17.86 -8.13
CA SER A 260 -8.19 -18.36 -6.76
C SER A 260 -9.68 -18.39 -6.39
N ALA A 261 -10.48 -17.49 -6.97
CA ALA A 261 -11.93 -17.49 -6.86
C ALA A 261 -12.62 -18.58 -7.71
N GLY A 262 -11.87 -19.44 -8.39
CA GLY A 262 -12.40 -20.49 -9.27
C GLY A 262 -12.93 -19.98 -10.61
N GLY A 263 -12.64 -18.71 -10.96
CA GLY A 263 -13.06 -18.05 -12.18
C GLY A 263 -12.09 -18.23 -13.35
N ARG A 264 -12.55 -17.83 -14.54
CA ARG A 264 -11.66 -17.62 -15.67
C ARG A 264 -11.04 -16.22 -15.57
N VAL A 265 -9.77 -16.10 -15.96
CA VAL A 265 -9.12 -14.79 -16.09
C VAL A 265 -9.86 -13.95 -17.12
N ASN A 266 -10.33 -12.78 -16.68
CA ASN A 266 -11.03 -11.80 -17.52
C ASN A 266 -10.33 -10.43 -17.40
N PRO A 267 -9.41 -10.12 -18.33
CA PRO A 267 -8.66 -8.85 -18.29
C PRO A 267 -9.51 -7.58 -18.38
N GLU A 268 -10.70 -7.66 -18.99
CA GLU A 268 -11.64 -6.52 -19.09
C GLU A 268 -12.15 -6.05 -17.71
N GLY A 269 -12.07 -6.91 -16.71
CA GLY A 269 -12.47 -6.60 -15.34
C GLY A 269 -11.34 -6.14 -14.44
N TRP A 270 -10.10 -6.09 -14.92
CA TRP A 270 -8.94 -5.76 -14.10
C TRP A 270 -8.95 -4.32 -13.62
N THR A 271 -8.46 -4.14 -12.41
CA THR A 271 -8.31 -2.85 -11.75
C THR A 271 -6.90 -2.64 -11.20
N HIS A 272 -6.15 -3.74 -10.97
CA HIS A 272 -4.80 -3.72 -10.39
C HIS A 272 -3.72 -4.23 -11.36
N GLY A 273 -4.12 -4.90 -12.44
CA GLY A 273 -3.20 -5.51 -13.39
C GLY A 273 -2.84 -6.96 -13.05
N SER A 274 -2.09 -7.60 -13.96
CA SER A 274 -1.66 -8.97 -13.76
C SER A 274 -0.50 -9.08 -12.76
N SER A 275 -0.35 -10.27 -12.18
CA SER A 275 0.81 -10.63 -11.35
C SER A 275 2.14 -10.31 -12.03
N GLU A 276 2.25 -10.59 -13.33
CA GLU A 276 3.46 -10.31 -14.10
C GLU A 276 3.71 -8.80 -14.28
N GLN A 277 2.67 -8.02 -14.56
CA GLN A 277 2.78 -6.56 -14.68
C GLN A 277 3.27 -5.94 -13.37
N ARG A 278 2.62 -6.28 -12.26
CA ARG A 278 2.97 -5.77 -10.94
C ARG A 278 4.43 -6.04 -10.57
N GLN A 279 4.89 -7.28 -10.74
CA GLN A 279 6.30 -7.64 -10.51
C GLN A 279 7.26 -6.84 -11.41
N LYS A 280 6.96 -6.70 -12.70
CA LYS A 280 7.83 -5.99 -13.63
C LYS A 280 7.94 -4.51 -13.31
N TRP A 281 6.85 -3.87 -12.92
CA TRP A 281 6.90 -2.46 -12.57
C TRP A 281 7.61 -2.23 -11.25
N PHE A 282 7.44 -3.08 -10.24
CA PHE A 282 8.29 -3.05 -9.04
C PHE A 282 9.78 -3.18 -9.40
N VAL A 283 10.15 -4.18 -10.23
CA VAL A 283 11.54 -4.37 -10.68
C VAL A 283 12.06 -3.16 -11.46
N THR A 284 11.20 -2.49 -12.23
CA THR A 284 11.56 -1.25 -12.94
C THR A 284 12.04 -0.19 -11.95
N GLY A 285 11.24 0.11 -10.93
CA GLY A 285 11.61 1.06 -9.88
C GLY A 285 12.87 0.62 -9.13
N TYR A 286 12.92 -0.64 -8.72
CA TYR A 286 14.06 -1.20 -7.97
C TYR A 286 15.38 -1.12 -8.75
N ARG A 287 15.38 -1.40 -10.05
CA ARG A 287 16.62 -1.36 -10.85
C ARG A 287 17.08 0.05 -11.19
N THR A 288 16.14 0.95 -11.41
CA THR A 288 16.45 2.30 -11.89
C THR A 288 16.61 3.31 -10.76
N GLY A 289 15.86 3.20 -9.68
CA GLY A 289 15.73 4.24 -8.66
C GLY A 289 15.14 5.55 -9.21
N GLN A 290 14.54 5.54 -10.41
CA GLN A 290 14.12 6.76 -11.10
C GLN A 290 12.60 6.89 -11.14
N VAL A 291 12.09 8.03 -10.69
CA VAL A 291 10.65 8.35 -10.71
C VAL A 291 10.11 8.42 -12.14
N ASP A 292 10.88 8.96 -13.08
CA ASP A 292 10.48 9.05 -14.49
C ASP A 292 10.40 7.68 -15.20
N ALA A 293 11.14 6.67 -14.71
CA ALA A 293 11.01 5.30 -15.20
C ALA A 293 9.65 4.67 -14.85
N CYS A 294 8.91 5.26 -13.91
CA CYS A 294 7.58 4.82 -13.46
C CYS A 294 6.42 5.45 -14.27
N ASP A 295 6.70 6.05 -15.43
CA ASP A 295 5.63 6.59 -16.28
C ASP A 295 4.86 5.46 -16.99
N THR A 296 3.94 4.87 -16.26
CA THR A 296 3.04 3.81 -16.77
C THR A 296 2.03 4.35 -17.78
N TYR A 297 1.73 5.65 -17.73
CA TYR A 297 0.72 6.27 -18.60
C TYR A 297 1.21 6.46 -20.02
N SER A 298 2.50 6.73 -20.22
CA SER A 298 3.13 6.82 -21.55
C SER A 298 3.59 5.46 -22.08
N ALA A 299 3.63 4.43 -21.21
CA ALA A 299 4.05 3.09 -21.64
C ALA A 299 3.09 2.51 -22.68
N ARG A 300 3.62 2.08 -23.83
CA ARG A 300 2.83 1.45 -24.89
C ARG A 300 2.34 0.06 -24.52
N GLU A 301 3.15 -0.67 -23.75
CA GLU A 301 2.89 -2.05 -23.33
C GLU A 301 3.25 -2.19 -21.86
N LEU A 302 2.23 -2.42 -21.01
CA LEU A 302 2.43 -2.57 -19.58
C LEU A 302 3.17 -3.85 -19.18
N ASN A 303 3.13 -4.88 -20.05
CA ASN A 303 3.88 -6.13 -19.86
C ASN A 303 5.37 -6.00 -20.19
N SER A 304 5.81 -4.89 -20.75
CA SER A 304 7.18 -4.69 -21.18
C SER A 304 7.65 -3.27 -20.84
N PRO A 305 7.90 -2.96 -19.56
CA PRO A 305 8.41 -1.66 -19.14
C PRO A 305 9.67 -1.28 -19.93
N PRO A 306 9.79 -0.02 -20.38
CA PRO A 306 10.94 0.40 -21.21
C PRO A 306 12.30 0.13 -20.56
N ALA A 307 12.40 0.31 -19.24
CA ALA A 307 13.66 0.13 -18.51
C ALA A 307 14.08 -1.35 -18.31
N LEU A 308 13.23 -2.31 -18.69
CA LEU A 308 13.55 -3.75 -18.62
C LEU A 308 13.82 -4.38 -19.99
N ARG A 309 13.83 -3.57 -21.07
CA ARG A 309 14.08 -4.02 -22.45
C ARG A 309 15.56 -4.17 -22.74
#